data_14d9aa27dc9e3d01c86bee60e2b82003
#
_entry.id   14d9aa27dc9e3d01c86bee60e2b82003
#
_cell.length_a   1.000
_cell.length_b   1.000
_cell.length_c   1.000
_cell.angle_alpha   90.00
_cell.angle_beta   90.00
_cell.angle_gamma   90.00
#
_symmetry.space_group_name_H-M   'P 1'
#
loop_
_entity.id
_entity.type
_entity.pdbx_description
1 polymer ?
#
loop_
_entity_poly.entity_id
_entity_poly.type
_entity_poly.pdbx_seq_one_letter_code
_entity_poly.pdbx_strand_id
1 'polypeptide(L)'
;MSPTQDGRYATKVPDGLDKIITDLPLRVESVDVKGKFMWWTLTGGDKTWYMWSTYGMSGQWSRTRGKHAGFIVDFNGSGSLITRDQQQLFFNDTRRFGTVKFVSDPKIHAKKLASLGPDILDQPPVDSGLFAERILLKPSRTICEALMDQSCVSGIGNYLRAEILYDCGLDPWRSTTDLTAEQYVQLRNVSIRISTASYKSQGASIKTYRNPDDVKGSSQFSFKVYARNSCPLGHETTRKQDTNARMIHWCSICQK
;
A
#
# COMPACT_ATOMS: atom_id res chain seq x y z
N MET A 1 2.19 -0.48 24.28
CA MET A 1 2.23 -1.27 23.01
C MET A 1 2.28 -2.74 23.36
N SER A 2 1.38 -3.55 22.83
CA SER A 2 1.32 -4.99 23.12
C SER A 2 0.70 -5.79 21.98
N PRO A 3 1.15 -7.06 21.77
CA PRO A 3 0.44 -8.00 20.92
C PRO A 3 -0.85 -8.43 21.63
N THR A 4 -1.86 -8.83 20.86
CA THR A 4 -3.08 -9.41 21.40
C THR A 4 -3.01 -10.93 21.36
N GLN A 5 -3.88 -11.62 22.11
CA GLN A 5 -4.03 -13.08 22.03
C GLN A 5 -4.67 -13.52 20.70
N ASP A 6 -5.25 -12.58 19.96
CA ASP A 6 -5.87 -12.79 18.66
C ASP A 6 -4.97 -12.29 17.52
N GLY A 7 -5.10 -12.85 16.32
CA GLY A 7 -4.40 -12.33 15.16
C GLY A 7 -3.00 -12.92 14.93
N ARG A 8 -2.19 -12.21 14.13
CA ARG A 8 -0.85 -12.64 13.68
C ARG A 8 0.14 -12.78 14.84
N TYR A 9 0.05 -11.89 15.81
CA TYR A 9 1.03 -11.75 16.87
C TYR A 9 0.71 -12.55 18.14
N ALA A 10 -0.34 -13.37 18.10
CA ALA A 10 -0.65 -14.32 19.18
C ALA A 10 0.47 -15.34 19.41
N THR A 11 1.15 -15.74 18.32
CA THR A 11 2.21 -16.78 18.37
C THR A 11 3.59 -16.25 18.05
N LYS A 12 3.70 -15.09 17.39
CA LYS A 12 4.98 -14.47 17.01
C LYS A 12 4.92 -12.97 17.23
N VAL A 13 5.62 -12.46 18.23
CA VAL A 13 5.70 -11.03 18.51
C VAL A 13 6.31 -10.26 17.32
N PRO A 14 5.97 -8.97 17.14
CA PRO A 14 6.63 -8.11 16.16
C PRO A 14 8.13 -8.05 16.37
N ASP A 15 8.90 -8.09 15.29
CA ASP A 15 10.35 -7.94 15.36
C ASP A 15 10.71 -6.61 16.04
N GLY A 16 11.59 -6.65 17.04
CA GLY A 16 12.09 -5.50 17.79
C GLY A 16 11.17 -5.00 18.90
N LEU A 17 10.03 -5.66 19.14
CA LEU A 17 9.11 -5.26 20.22
C LEU A 17 9.75 -5.37 21.60
N ASP A 18 10.50 -6.45 21.84
CA ASP A 18 11.24 -6.70 23.08
C ASP A 18 12.20 -5.56 23.45
N LYS A 19 12.78 -4.93 22.43
CA LYS A 19 13.74 -3.83 22.60
C LYS A 19 13.04 -2.49 22.82
N ILE A 20 12.04 -2.14 21.98
CA ILE A 20 11.37 -0.84 22.11
C ILE A 20 10.59 -0.71 23.43
N ILE A 21 10.08 -1.80 23.98
CA ILE A 21 9.34 -1.78 25.27
C ILE A 21 10.21 -1.20 26.40
N THR A 22 11.52 -1.44 26.38
CA THR A 22 12.44 -0.91 27.42
C THR A 22 12.64 0.59 27.34
N ASP A 23 12.30 1.20 26.21
CA ASP A 23 12.48 2.62 25.94
C ASP A 23 11.18 3.43 26.05
N LEU A 24 10.05 2.77 26.34
CA LEU A 24 8.76 3.44 26.51
C LEU A 24 8.70 4.24 27.83
N PRO A 25 7.98 5.37 27.88
CA PRO A 25 7.15 5.92 26.80
C PRO A 25 7.98 6.69 25.76
N LEU A 26 7.53 6.66 24.50
CA LEU A 26 8.11 7.41 23.39
C LEU A 26 7.08 8.38 22.81
N ARG A 27 7.56 9.53 22.33
CA ARG A 27 6.74 10.52 21.63
C ARG A 27 6.61 10.16 20.16
N VAL A 28 5.42 10.30 19.58
CA VAL A 28 5.22 10.21 18.14
C VAL A 28 5.60 11.56 17.51
N GLU A 29 6.67 11.59 16.74
CA GLU A 29 7.12 12.79 16.03
C GLU A 29 6.44 12.94 14.67
N SER A 30 6.35 11.85 13.92
CA SER A 30 5.67 11.85 12.61
C SER A 30 5.07 10.49 12.30
N VAL A 31 4.12 10.51 11.36
CA VAL A 31 3.60 9.33 10.68
C VAL A 31 3.69 9.61 9.20
N ASP A 32 4.49 8.82 8.50
CA ASP A 32 4.82 9.04 7.11
C ASP A 32 4.50 7.80 6.27
N VAL A 33 4.36 8.01 4.96
CA VAL A 33 4.09 6.93 4.02
C VAL A 33 4.91 7.09 2.74
N LYS A 34 5.29 5.95 2.13
CA LYS A 34 5.81 5.87 0.77
C LYS A 34 5.17 4.68 0.06
N GLY A 35 4.28 4.94 -0.87
CA GLY A 35 3.46 3.92 -1.52
C GLY A 35 2.60 3.16 -0.52
N LYS A 36 2.90 1.86 -0.35
CA LYS A 36 2.18 0.97 0.58
C LYS A 36 2.94 0.71 1.87
N PHE A 37 3.99 1.45 2.13
CA PHE A 37 4.81 1.35 3.31
C PHE A 37 4.59 2.57 4.19
N MET A 38 4.12 2.36 5.41
CA MET A 38 3.92 3.38 6.43
C MET A 38 4.92 3.17 7.57
N TRP A 39 5.38 4.28 8.15
CA TRP A 39 6.15 4.23 9.39
C TRP A 39 5.81 5.39 10.31
N TRP A 40 6.03 5.16 11.58
CA TRP A 40 5.96 6.17 12.62
C TRP A 40 7.36 6.43 13.13
N THR A 41 7.75 7.68 13.25
CA THR A 41 8.98 8.09 13.92
C THR A 41 8.66 8.37 15.38
N LEU A 42 9.33 7.64 16.25
CA LEU A 42 9.12 7.69 17.70
C LEU A 42 10.41 8.11 18.38
N THR A 43 10.36 9.06 19.34
CA THR A 43 11.54 9.58 20.03
C THR A 43 11.36 9.56 21.53
N GLY A 44 12.48 9.40 22.26
CA GLY A 44 12.53 9.49 23.72
C GLY A 44 13.97 9.56 24.20
N GLY A 45 14.30 10.68 24.89
CA GLY A 45 15.69 10.97 25.23
C GLY A 45 16.54 11.16 23.96
N ASP A 46 17.64 10.42 23.88
CA ASP A 46 18.55 10.38 22.74
C ASP A 46 18.23 9.26 21.72
N LYS A 47 17.14 8.53 21.95
CA LYS A 47 16.75 7.37 21.13
C LYS A 47 15.68 7.72 20.11
N THR A 48 15.85 7.14 18.90
CA THR A 48 14.85 7.18 17.83
C THR A 48 14.47 5.76 17.40
N TRP A 49 13.19 5.53 17.24
CA TRP A 49 12.62 4.28 16.78
C TRP A 49 11.72 4.52 15.58
N TYR A 50 11.68 3.54 14.68
CA TYR A 50 10.77 3.51 13.54
C TYR A 50 9.84 2.32 13.68
N MET A 51 8.55 2.58 13.88
CA MET A 51 7.53 1.53 13.82
C MET A 51 7.04 1.40 12.37
N TRP A 52 7.47 0.38 11.70
CA TRP A 52 7.06 0.07 10.34
C TRP A 52 5.72 -0.64 10.32
N SER A 53 4.84 -0.28 9.39
CA SER A 53 3.54 -0.91 9.21
C SER A 53 3.25 -1.17 7.74
N THR A 54 2.78 -2.39 7.43
CA THR A 54 2.23 -2.74 6.13
C THR A 54 0.87 -3.37 6.32
N TYR A 55 -0.07 -3.05 5.45
CA TYR A 55 -1.47 -3.48 5.63
C TYR A 55 -1.81 -4.83 5.00
N GLY A 56 -0.93 -5.34 4.12
CA GLY A 56 -1.27 -6.52 3.32
C GLY A 56 -2.53 -6.27 2.50
N MET A 57 -3.55 -7.08 2.70
CA MET A 57 -4.83 -6.98 1.97
C MET A 57 -6.00 -6.49 2.83
N SER A 58 -5.93 -6.64 4.14
CA SER A 58 -7.03 -6.37 5.08
C SER A 58 -6.57 -5.71 6.37
N GLY A 59 -5.28 -5.39 6.49
CA GLY A 59 -4.76 -4.69 7.65
C GLY A 59 -5.22 -3.24 7.68
N GLN A 60 -5.51 -2.74 8.86
CA GLN A 60 -5.83 -1.33 9.10
C GLN A 60 -5.54 -0.94 10.55
N TRP A 61 -5.18 0.30 10.77
CA TRP A 61 -5.22 0.92 12.08
C TRP A 61 -6.61 1.49 12.33
N SER A 62 -7.17 1.25 13.52
CA SER A 62 -8.51 1.70 13.91
C SER A 62 -8.57 2.01 15.40
N ARG A 63 -9.42 2.95 15.76
CA ARG A 63 -9.76 3.23 17.17
C ARG A 63 -10.68 2.15 17.77
N THR A 64 -11.35 1.38 16.92
CA THR A 64 -12.21 0.29 17.36
C THR A 64 -11.46 -1.03 17.32
N ARG A 65 -11.47 -1.78 18.42
CA ARG A 65 -10.94 -3.13 18.48
C ARG A 65 -11.81 -4.09 17.67
N GLY A 66 -11.27 -4.59 16.56
CA GLY A 66 -11.92 -5.65 15.78
C GLY A 66 -11.63 -7.05 16.32
N LYS A 67 -12.41 -8.03 15.86
CA LYS A 67 -12.21 -9.46 16.19
C LYS A 67 -10.80 -9.97 15.87
N HIS A 68 -10.12 -9.35 14.90
CA HIS A 68 -8.80 -9.76 14.43
C HIS A 68 -7.74 -8.70 14.73
N ALA A 69 -7.91 -7.95 15.83
CA ALA A 69 -6.90 -7.04 16.33
C ALA A 69 -5.66 -7.83 16.75
N GLY A 70 -4.54 -7.63 16.05
CA GLY A 70 -3.29 -8.35 16.31
C GLY A 70 -2.30 -7.57 17.16
N PHE A 71 -2.42 -6.23 17.19
CA PHE A 71 -1.51 -5.36 17.92
C PHE A 71 -2.21 -4.10 18.44
N ILE A 72 -1.76 -3.61 19.62
CA ILE A 72 -2.32 -2.44 20.29
C ILE A 72 -1.22 -1.43 20.55
N VAL A 73 -1.49 -0.17 20.25
CA VAL A 73 -0.70 0.99 20.68
C VAL A 73 -1.51 1.77 21.69
N ASP A 74 -0.96 1.96 22.90
CA ASP A 74 -1.53 2.77 23.96
C ASP A 74 -0.87 4.15 23.95
N PHE A 75 -1.67 5.21 24.03
CA PHE A 75 -1.21 6.58 24.12
C PHE A 75 -1.45 7.12 25.52
N ASN A 76 -0.37 7.59 26.17
CA ASN A 76 -0.44 8.27 27.45
C ASN A 76 -0.54 9.78 27.21
N GLY A 77 -1.68 10.24 26.68
CA GLY A 77 -1.89 11.68 26.44
C GLY A 77 -2.34 12.39 27.72
N SER A 78 -1.58 13.38 28.18
CA SER A 78 -1.98 14.33 29.23
C SER A 78 -2.68 15.58 28.67
N GLY A 79 -3.12 15.56 27.41
CA GLY A 79 -3.81 16.67 26.77
C GLY A 79 -5.32 16.56 26.94
N SER A 80 -5.99 17.68 27.29
CA SER A 80 -7.44 17.81 27.48
C SER A 80 -8.31 17.48 26.24
N LEU A 81 -7.70 17.06 25.13
CA LEU A 81 -8.35 16.75 23.85
C LEU A 81 -8.45 15.25 23.55
N ILE A 82 -7.89 14.36 24.40
CA ILE A 82 -7.90 12.92 24.19
C ILE A 82 -8.79 12.27 25.22
N THR A 83 -9.96 11.77 24.80
CA THR A 83 -10.86 10.97 25.66
C THR A 83 -10.26 9.58 25.90
N ARG A 84 -10.68 8.88 26.96
CA ARG A 84 -10.22 7.50 27.26
C ARG A 84 -10.35 6.55 26.06
N ASP A 85 -11.39 6.68 25.25
CA ASP A 85 -11.64 5.87 24.06
C ASP A 85 -10.69 6.20 22.89
N GLN A 86 -9.95 7.32 22.96
CA GLN A 86 -8.98 7.76 21.96
C GLN A 86 -7.54 7.36 22.31
N GLN A 87 -7.33 6.72 23.47
CA GLN A 87 -6.00 6.36 23.97
C GLN A 87 -5.44 5.06 23.35
N GLN A 88 -6.20 4.37 22.53
CA GLN A 88 -5.76 3.11 21.91
C GLN A 88 -5.95 3.12 20.40
N LEU A 89 -4.95 2.56 19.69
CA LEU A 89 -5.08 2.17 18.29
C LEU A 89 -4.84 0.67 18.16
N PHE A 90 -5.69 0.05 17.36
CA PHE A 90 -5.70 -1.37 17.10
C PHE A 90 -5.28 -1.64 15.67
N PHE A 91 -4.31 -2.53 15.47
CA PHE A 91 -4.00 -3.07 14.15
C PHE A 91 -4.90 -4.27 13.89
N ASN A 92 -5.99 -4.05 13.16
CA ASN A 92 -6.95 -5.07 12.77
C ASN A 92 -6.53 -5.69 11.44
N ASP A 93 -6.41 -7.02 11.34
CA ASP A 93 -6.08 -7.69 10.09
C ASP A 93 -6.69 -9.10 10.00
N THR A 94 -7.83 -9.19 9.32
CA THR A 94 -8.58 -10.44 9.14
C THR A 94 -7.77 -11.51 8.42
N ARG A 95 -6.93 -11.14 7.46
CA ARG A 95 -6.14 -12.08 6.65
C ARG A 95 -4.73 -12.33 7.20
N ARG A 96 -4.31 -11.58 8.21
CA ARG A 96 -3.02 -11.72 8.90
C ARG A 96 -1.79 -11.56 7.98
N PHE A 97 -1.90 -10.78 6.90
CA PHE A 97 -0.79 -10.49 5.98
C PHE A 97 -0.08 -9.16 6.31
N GLY A 98 -0.74 -8.29 7.04
CA GLY A 98 -0.16 -7.04 7.50
C GLY A 98 0.98 -7.28 8.50
N THR A 99 1.90 -6.33 8.60
CA THR A 99 3.05 -6.43 9.50
C THR A 99 3.25 -5.17 10.32
N VAL A 100 3.68 -5.36 11.55
CA VAL A 100 4.27 -4.33 12.43
C VAL A 100 5.67 -4.78 12.78
N LYS A 101 6.66 -3.87 12.72
CA LYS A 101 8.06 -4.12 13.05
C LYS A 101 8.68 -2.85 13.65
N PHE A 102 9.62 -3.01 14.57
CA PHE A 102 10.33 -1.92 15.22
C PHE A 102 11.81 -1.94 14.85
N VAL A 103 12.35 -0.78 14.49
CA VAL A 103 13.73 -0.60 14.05
C VAL A 103 14.29 0.65 14.72
N SER A 104 15.46 0.54 15.38
CA SER A 104 16.16 1.67 16.00
C SER A 104 17.34 2.16 15.15
N ASP A 105 17.84 1.36 14.21
CA ASP A 105 18.96 1.75 13.35
C ASP A 105 18.46 2.62 12.17
N PRO A 106 18.85 3.91 12.10
CA PRO A 106 18.47 4.80 11.01
C PRO A 106 19.03 4.34 9.65
N LYS A 107 20.16 3.62 9.61
CA LYS A 107 20.72 3.09 8.36
C LYS A 107 19.83 1.98 7.78
N ILE A 108 19.29 1.11 8.64
CA ILE A 108 18.35 0.07 8.23
C ILE A 108 17.05 0.71 7.72
N HIS A 109 16.57 1.76 8.38
CA HIS A 109 15.39 2.49 7.94
C HIS A 109 15.63 3.17 6.58
N ALA A 110 16.74 3.91 6.44
CA ALA A 110 17.10 4.56 5.18
C ALA A 110 17.25 3.56 4.02
N LYS A 111 17.90 2.40 4.27
CA LYS A 111 18.01 1.32 3.29
C LYS A 111 16.65 0.79 2.85
N LYS A 112 15.70 0.67 3.78
CA LYS A 112 14.32 0.26 3.46
C LYS A 112 13.65 1.29 2.56
N LEU A 113 13.73 2.59 2.85
CA LEU A 113 13.15 3.65 2.02
C LEU A 113 13.80 3.73 0.64
N ALA A 114 15.13 3.56 0.56
CA ALA A 114 15.86 3.52 -0.71
C ALA A 114 15.51 2.30 -1.58
N SER A 115 15.03 1.21 -0.97
CA SER A 115 14.58 0.01 -1.71
C SER A 115 13.21 0.19 -2.38
N LEU A 116 12.50 1.25 -2.08
CA LEU A 116 11.22 1.58 -2.70
C LEU A 116 11.44 2.54 -3.86
N GLY A 117 10.73 2.30 -4.96
CA GLY A 117 10.66 3.24 -6.07
C GLY A 117 9.97 4.54 -5.68
N PRO A 118 9.94 5.55 -6.59
CA PRO A 118 9.20 6.78 -6.38
C PRO A 118 7.74 6.46 -6.07
N ASP A 119 7.11 7.23 -5.18
CA ASP A 119 5.70 7.10 -4.89
C ASP A 119 4.89 7.68 -6.04
N ILE A 120 3.91 6.94 -6.52
CA ILE A 120 3.06 7.40 -7.63
C ILE A 120 2.22 8.64 -7.27
N LEU A 121 2.08 8.94 -5.99
CA LEU A 121 1.35 10.11 -5.47
C LEU A 121 2.27 11.24 -5.02
N ASP A 122 3.60 11.14 -5.20
CA ASP A 122 4.56 12.19 -4.85
C ASP A 122 4.22 13.53 -5.53
N GLN A 123 4.58 14.62 -4.84
CA GLN A 123 4.50 15.98 -5.35
C GLN A 123 5.87 16.66 -5.22
N PRO A 124 6.51 17.05 -6.32
CA PRO A 124 6.05 16.88 -7.71
C PRO A 124 6.00 15.42 -8.16
N PRO A 125 5.17 15.10 -9.17
CA PRO A 125 5.05 13.73 -9.66
C PRO A 125 6.36 13.20 -10.24
N VAL A 126 6.58 11.88 -10.13
CA VAL A 126 7.75 11.21 -10.72
C VAL A 126 7.97 11.63 -12.19
N ASP A 127 9.20 11.96 -12.54
CA ASP A 127 9.60 12.29 -13.91
C ASP A 127 9.39 11.12 -14.88
N SER A 128 9.11 11.42 -16.17
CA SER A 128 8.83 10.40 -17.18
C SER A 128 10.02 9.51 -17.48
N GLY A 129 11.22 10.09 -17.51
CA GLY A 129 12.47 9.33 -17.74
C GLY A 129 12.76 8.41 -16.58
N LEU A 130 12.69 8.92 -15.35
CA LEU A 130 12.86 8.11 -14.14
C LEU A 130 11.79 7.01 -14.03
N PHE A 131 10.52 7.31 -14.38
CA PHE A 131 9.47 6.28 -14.39
C PHE A 131 9.80 5.15 -15.34
N ALA A 132 10.19 5.45 -16.59
CA ALA A 132 10.57 4.46 -17.58
C ALA A 132 11.81 3.66 -17.16
N GLU A 133 12.85 4.33 -16.67
CA GLU A 133 14.06 3.69 -16.13
C GLU A 133 13.71 2.67 -15.04
N ARG A 134 12.86 3.06 -14.09
CA ARG A 134 12.44 2.20 -12.99
C ARG A 134 11.63 0.98 -13.44
N ILE A 135 10.75 1.14 -14.42
CA ILE A 135 10.01 0.01 -15.00
C ILE A 135 10.97 -0.95 -15.72
N LEU A 136 12.01 -0.43 -16.39
CA LEU A 136 13.01 -1.21 -17.14
C LEU A 136 14.09 -1.85 -16.26
N LEU A 137 14.16 -1.59 -14.96
CA LEU A 137 15.19 -2.20 -14.08
C LEU A 137 15.27 -3.73 -14.18
N LYS A 138 14.19 -4.39 -14.59
CA LYS A 138 14.11 -5.83 -14.78
C LYS A 138 13.43 -6.14 -16.12
N PRO A 139 14.17 -6.04 -17.23
CA PRO A 139 13.61 -6.05 -18.60
C PRO A 139 12.90 -7.34 -19.01
N SER A 140 13.17 -8.46 -18.34
CA SER A 140 12.52 -9.75 -18.63
C SER A 140 11.10 -9.89 -18.07
N ARG A 141 10.56 -8.83 -17.46
CA ARG A 141 9.22 -8.84 -16.87
C ARG A 141 8.15 -8.36 -17.82
N THR A 142 6.94 -8.83 -17.55
CA THR A 142 5.74 -8.25 -18.15
C THR A 142 5.41 -6.89 -17.49
N ILE A 143 4.72 -6.04 -18.23
CA ILE A 143 4.33 -4.72 -17.70
C ILE A 143 3.45 -4.83 -16.47
N CYS A 144 2.59 -5.85 -16.38
CA CYS A 144 1.76 -6.05 -15.21
C CYS A 144 2.56 -6.44 -13.95
N GLU A 145 3.67 -7.17 -14.10
CA GLU A 145 4.56 -7.51 -13.00
C GLU A 145 5.38 -6.30 -12.55
N ALA A 146 5.90 -5.53 -13.50
CA ALA A 146 6.68 -4.33 -13.22
C ALA A 146 5.87 -3.28 -12.43
N LEU A 147 4.61 -3.04 -12.79
CA LEU A 147 3.71 -2.12 -12.08
C LEU A 147 3.39 -2.58 -10.64
N MET A 148 3.49 -3.86 -10.34
CA MET A 148 3.28 -4.39 -8.98
C MET A 148 4.53 -4.38 -8.10
N ASP A 149 5.71 -4.21 -8.70
CA ASP A 149 6.96 -4.15 -7.95
C ASP A 149 7.15 -2.78 -7.31
N GLN A 150 7.05 -2.74 -6.00
CA GLN A 150 7.19 -1.51 -5.23
C GLN A 150 8.62 -0.91 -5.30
N SER A 151 9.60 -1.64 -5.81
CA SER A 151 10.94 -1.11 -6.09
C SER A 151 11.02 -0.37 -7.43
N CYS A 152 10.11 -0.65 -8.36
CA CYS A 152 9.98 0.11 -9.60
C CYS A 152 9.21 1.42 -9.35
N VAL A 153 7.95 1.32 -8.97
CA VAL A 153 7.08 2.44 -8.60
C VAL A 153 6.24 2.02 -7.41
N SER A 154 6.30 2.76 -6.31
CA SER A 154 5.55 2.42 -5.12
C SER A 154 4.12 2.99 -5.16
N GLY A 155 3.19 2.30 -4.48
CA GLY A 155 1.79 2.68 -4.38
C GLY A 155 0.83 1.86 -5.25
N ILE A 156 1.23 1.46 -6.45
CA ILE A 156 0.35 0.73 -7.37
C ILE A 156 0.02 -0.67 -6.82
N GLY A 157 -1.27 -1.00 -6.81
CA GLY A 157 -1.80 -2.29 -6.38
C GLY A 157 -2.59 -3.00 -7.49
N ASN A 158 -3.11 -4.19 -7.15
CA ASN A 158 -3.69 -5.07 -8.14
C ASN A 158 -4.86 -4.45 -8.92
N TYR A 159 -5.77 -3.75 -8.26
CA TYR A 159 -6.87 -3.07 -8.96
C TYR A 159 -6.38 -1.87 -9.77
N LEU A 160 -5.47 -1.05 -9.20
CA LEU A 160 -4.88 0.08 -9.93
C LEU A 160 -4.17 -0.40 -11.20
N ARG A 161 -3.36 -1.47 -11.09
CA ARG A 161 -2.68 -2.09 -12.23
C ARG A 161 -3.65 -2.45 -13.35
N ALA A 162 -4.76 -3.09 -13.03
CA ALA A 162 -5.75 -3.51 -14.03
C ALA A 162 -6.38 -2.31 -14.74
N GLU A 163 -6.80 -1.30 -13.99
CA GLU A 163 -7.42 -0.07 -14.52
C GLU A 163 -6.43 0.78 -15.32
N ILE A 164 -5.18 0.88 -14.87
CA ILE A 164 -4.10 1.60 -15.57
C ILE A 164 -3.84 0.96 -16.94
N LEU A 165 -3.64 -0.35 -16.97
CA LEU A 165 -3.34 -1.06 -18.22
C LEU A 165 -4.53 -1.02 -19.20
N TYR A 166 -5.77 -1.06 -18.69
CA TYR A 166 -6.96 -0.89 -19.50
C TYR A 166 -7.01 0.51 -20.13
N ASP A 167 -6.80 1.56 -19.35
CA ASP A 167 -6.83 2.94 -19.85
C ASP A 167 -5.66 3.27 -20.79
N CYS A 168 -4.57 2.52 -20.71
CA CYS A 168 -3.46 2.61 -21.68
C CYS A 168 -3.69 1.75 -22.93
N GLY A 169 -4.70 0.88 -22.96
CA GLY A 169 -4.89 -0.08 -24.05
C GLY A 169 -3.78 -1.14 -24.14
N LEU A 170 -3.01 -1.36 -23.05
CA LEU A 170 -1.85 -2.25 -23.05
C LEU A 170 -2.23 -3.66 -22.57
N ASP A 171 -1.82 -4.67 -23.35
CA ASP A 171 -1.90 -6.07 -22.91
C ASP A 171 -1.01 -6.25 -21.67
N PRO A 172 -1.53 -6.80 -20.56
CA PRO A 172 -0.77 -7.02 -19.33
C PRO A 172 0.48 -7.87 -19.50
N TRP A 173 0.51 -8.72 -20.51
CA TRP A 173 1.58 -9.70 -20.75
C TRP A 173 2.71 -9.19 -21.64
N ARG A 174 2.58 -7.99 -22.21
CA ARG A 174 3.67 -7.39 -23.00
C ARG A 174 4.92 -7.24 -22.15
N SER A 175 6.08 -7.50 -22.76
CA SER A 175 7.37 -7.21 -22.17
C SER A 175 7.51 -5.71 -21.91
N THR A 176 8.16 -5.36 -20.81
CA THR A 176 8.51 -3.95 -20.55
C THR A 176 9.39 -3.37 -21.67
N THR A 177 10.23 -4.18 -22.32
CA THR A 177 11.10 -3.74 -23.42
C THR A 177 10.38 -3.45 -24.74
N ASP A 178 9.14 -3.91 -24.89
CA ASP A 178 8.36 -3.78 -26.13
C ASP A 178 7.51 -2.50 -26.15
N LEU A 179 7.58 -1.68 -25.10
CA LEU A 179 6.86 -0.41 -25.05
C LEU A 179 7.67 0.70 -25.72
N THR A 180 6.96 1.56 -26.48
CA THR A 180 7.58 2.77 -27.04
C THR A 180 7.75 3.87 -25.96
N ALA A 181 8.55 4.89 -26.26
CA ALA A 181 8.74 6.03 -25.36
C ALA A 181 7.39 6.74 -25.06
N GLU A 182 6.53 6.88 -26.07
CA GLU A 182 5.18 7.49 -25.93
C GLU A 182 4.30 6.65 -25.02
N GLN A 183 4.38 5.32 -25.12
CA GLN A 183 3.62 4.41 -24.26
C GLN A 183 4.09 4.50 -22.79
N TYR A 184 5.38 4.71 -22.54
CA TYR A 184 5.88 4.98 -21.18
C TYR A 184 5.36 6.29 -20.61
N VAL A 185 5.35 7.36 -21.42
CA VAL A 185 4.77 8.66 -21.01
C VAL A 185 3.28 8.51 -20.71
N GLN A 186 2.55 7.83 -21.58
CA GLN A 186 1.12 7.55 -21.37
C GLN A 186 0.89 6.72 -20.10
N LEU A 187 1.66 5.64 -19.92
CA LEU A 187 1.56 4.75 -18.76
C LEU A 187 1.79 5.51 -17.44
N ARG A 188 2.83 6.36 -17.40
CA ARG A 188 3.09 7.23 -16.25
C ARG A 188 1.92 8.17 -15.98
N ASN A 189 1.44 8.90 -16.98
CA ASN A 189 0.37 9.89 -16.81
C ASN A 189 -0.94 9.24 -16.36
N VAL A 190 -1.29 8.10 -16.94
CA VAL A 190 -2.47 7.32 -16.56
C VAL A 190 -2.31 6.74 -15.14
N SER A 191 -1.12 6.26 -14.78
CA SER A 191 -0.83 5.77 -13.42
C SER A 191 -1.06 6.85 -12.37
N ILE A 192 -0.53 8.06 -12.59
CA ILE A 192 -0.74 9.19 -11.69
C ILE A 192 -2.23 9.55 -11.61
N ARG A 193 -2.89 9.72 -12.75
CA ARG A 193 -4.30 10.11 -12.81
C ARG A 193 -5.22 9.13 -12.09
N ILE A 194 -5.08 7.84 -12.35
CA ILE A 194 -5.93 6.79 -11.74
C ILE A 194 -5.62 6.65 -10.24
N SER A 195 -4.35 6.68 -9.85
CA SER A 195 -3.98 6.60 -8.44
C SER A 195 -4.48 7.81 -7.65
N THR A 196 -4.37 9.02 -8.21
CA THR A 196 -4.90 10.24 -7.61
C THR A 196 -6.43 10.21 -7.49
N ALA A 197 -7.13 9.75 -8.52
CA ALA A 197 -8.60 9.60 -8.49
C ALA A 197 -9.03 8.61 -7.40
N SER A 198 -8.35 7.46 -7.31
CA SER A 198 -8.59 6.48 -6.27
C SER A 198 -8.32 7.03 -4.86
N TYR A 199 -7.23 7.76 -4.68
CA TYR A 199 -6.89 8.40 -3.40
C TYR A 199 -7.95 9.43 -2.97
N LYS A 200 -8.34 10.33 -3.88
CA LYS A 200 -9.38 11.34 -3.62
C LYS A 200 -10.75 10.72 -3.30
N SER A 201 -11.04 9.54 -3.85
CA SER A 201 -12.24 8.77 -3.54
C SER A 201 -12.13 7.97 -2.24
N GLN A 202 -11.04 8.16 -1.46
CA GLN A 202 -10.75 7.38 -0.25
C GLN A 202 -10.65 5.87 -0.51
N GLY A 203 -10.16 5.50 -1.69
CA GLY A 203 -10.00 4.12 -2.14
C GLY A 203 -11.22 3.59 -2.88
N ALA A 204 -11.05 2.40 -3.48
CA ALA A 204 -12.15 1.69 -4.12
C ALA A 204 -13.10 1.12 -3.06
N SER A 205 -14.40 1.12 -3.32
CA SER A 205 -15.40 0.47 -2.47
C SER A 205 -15.28 -1.06 -2.57
N ILE A 206 -14.14 -1.60 -2.15
CA ILE A 206 -14.00 -3.03 -1.89
C ILE A 206 -14.66 -3.29 -0.54
N LYS A 207 -15.45 -4.37 -0.43
CA LYS A 207 -16.23 -4.72 0.77
C LYS A 207 -15.48 -4.65 2.11
N THR A 208 -14.15 -4.60 2.07
CA THR A 208 -13.27 -4.70 3.24
C THR A 208 -12.46 -3.44 3.56
N TYR A 209 -12.50 -2.37 2.74
CA TYR A 209 -11.77 -1.14 3.04
C TYR A 209 -12.61 -0.20 3.91
N ARG A 210 -12.04 0.22 5.02
CA ARG A 210 -12.58 1.24 5.92
C ARG A 210 -11.45 2.17 6.37
N ASN A 211 -11.79 3.42 6.62
CA ASN A 211 -10.85 4.36 7.24
C ASN A 211 -10.67 4.06 8.74
N PRO A 212 -9.75 4.71 9.46
CA PRO A 212 -9.55 4.51 10.90
C PRO A 212 -10.81 4.72 11.77
N ASP A 213 -11.79 5.47 11.28
CA ASP A 213 -13.07 5.74 11.96
C ASP A 213 -14.18 4.74 11.53
N ASP A 214 -13.80 3.63 10.87
CA ASP A 214 -14.69 2.55 10.38
C ASP A 214 -15.68 2.99 9.28
N VAL A 215 -15.45 4.14 8.63
CA VAL A 215 -16.27 4.64 7.54
C VAL A 215 -15.83 4.01 6.21
N LYS A 216 -16.79 3.53 5.42
CA LYS A 216 -16.53 3.04 4.06
C LYS A 216 -16.07 4.19 3.17
N GLY A 217 -15.06 3.95 2.32
CA GLY A 217 -14.68 4.87 1.27
C GLY A 217 -15.89 5.23 0.39
N SER A 218 -16.01 6.49 -0.02
CA SER A 218 -17.05 6.92 -0.94
C SER A 218 -16.82 6.24 -2.30
N SER A 219 -17.80 5.50 -2.80
CA SER A 219 -17.73 4.61 -3.96
C SER A 219 -17.68 5.32 -5.32
N GLN A 220 -17.03 6.48 -5.42
CA GLN A 220 -16.93 7.20 -6.70
C GLN A 220 -15.90 6.61 -7.67
N PHE A 221 -14.99 5.75 -7.19
CA PHE A 221 -14.05 5.05 -8.06
C PHE A 221 -14.68 3.75 -8.59
N SER A 222 -15.23 3.81 -9.81
CA SER A 222 -15.82 2.64 -10.46
C SER A 222 -14.78 1.90 -11.29
N PHE A 223 -14.72 0.57 -11.11
CA PHE A 223 -13.86 -0.28 -11.91
C PHE A 223 -14.38 -0.46 -13.36
N LYS A 224 -13.47 -0.41 -14.31
CA LYS A 224 -13.70 -0.69 -15.73
C LYS A 224 -13.53 -2.17 -16.06
N VAL A 225 -12.48 -2.79 -15.51
CA VAL A 225 -12.17 -4.21 -15.76
C VAL A 225 -11.92 -5.01 -14.48
N TYR A 226 -11.41 -4.39 -13.41
CA TYR A 226 -11.10 -5.12 -12.19
C TYR A 226 -12.37 -5.68 -11.54
N ALA A 227 -12.42 -7.02 -11.40
CA ALA A 227 -13.56 -7.75 -10.84
C ALA A 227 -14.90 -7.51 -11.60
N ARG A 228 -14.84 -7.09 -12.88
CA ARG A 228 -15.99 -6.95 -13.78
C ARG A 228 -16.08 -8.15 -14.71
N ASN A 229 -17.28 -8.45 -15.19
CA ASN A 229 -17.52 -9.47 -16.22
C ASN A 229 -17.38 -8.89 -17.63
N SER A 230 -17.59 -7.58 -17.80
CA SER A 230 -17.43 -6.88 -19.07
C SER A 230 -16.75 -5.53 -18.86
N CYS A 231 -15.99 -5.09 -19.87
CA CYS A 231 -15.43 -3.76 -19.94
C CYS A 231 -16.51 -2.71 -20.32
N PRO A 232 -16.22 -1.39 -20.24
CA PRO A 232 -17.19 -0.35 -20.62
C PRO A 232 -17.72 -0.42 -22.05
N LEU A 233 -16.99 -1.08 -22.97
CA LEU A 233 -17.40 -1.30 -24.36
C LEU A 233 -18.19 -2.59 -24.55
N GLY A 234 -18.56 -3.28 -23.45
CA GLY A 234 -19.36 -4.51 -23.49
C GLY A 234 -18.59 -5.80 -23.78
N HIS A 235 -17.28 -5.75 -24.01
CA HIS A 235 -16.48 -6.97 -24.24
C HIS A 235 -16.27 -7.73 -22.92
N GLU A 236 -16.29 -9.05 -22.99
CA GLU A 236 -15.99 -9.92 -21.85
C GLU A 236 -14.58 -9.67 -21.31
N THR A 237 -14.44 -9.65 -19.99
CA THR A 237 -13.13 -9.52 -19.33
C THR A 237 -12.52 -10.89 -19.07
N THR A 238 -11.24 -10.99 -19.33
CA THR A 238 -10.45 -12.19 -19.07
C THR A 238 -9.79 -12.13 -17.69
N ARG A 239 -9.53 -13.32 -17.08
CA ARG A 239 -8.88 -13.47 -15.79
C ARG A 239 -7.80 -14.54 -15.87
N LYS A 240 -6.59 -14.20 -15.44
CA LYS A 240 -5.45 -15.14 -15.39
C LYS A 240 -4.52 -14.75 -14.23
N GLN A 241 -3.88 -15.72 -13.62
CA GLN A 241 -2.87 -15.48 -12.59
C GLN A 241 -1.53 -15.08 -13.22
N ASP A 242 -0.85 -14.10 -12.58
CA ASP A 242 0.56 -13.79 -12.86
C ASP A 242 1.49 -14.80 -12.17
N THR A 243 2.79 -14.66 -12.38
CA THR A 243 3.82 -15.52 -11.77
C THR A 243 3.83 -15.51 -10.24
N ASN A 244 3.21 -14.50 -9.62
CA ASN A 244 3.06 -14.37 -8.18
C ASN A 244 1.67 -14.80 -7.67
N ALA A 245 0.94 -15.59 -8.47
CA ALA A 245 -0.42 -16.09 -8.18
C ALA A 245 -1.46 -14.99 -7.91
N ARG A 246 -1.25 -13.77 -8.46
CA ARG A 246 -2.20 -12.67 -8.35
C ARG A 246 -3.11 -12.64 -9.58
N MET A 247 -4.41 -12.60 -9.35
CA MET A 247 -5.39 -12.54 -10.45
C MET A 247 -5.31 -11.20 -11.18
N ILE A 248 -5.04 -11.23 -12.48
CA ILE A 248 -5.12 -10.11 -13.40
C ILE A 248 -6.50 -10.14 -14.06
N HIS A 249 -7.06 -8.95 -14.27
CA HIS A 249 -8.30 -8.73 -15.01
C HIS A 249 -8.01 -7.77 -16.16
N TRP A 250 -8.37 -8.13 -17.38
CA TRP A 250 -8.18 -7.28 -18.56
C TRP A 250 -9.17 -7.61 -19.66
N CYS A 251 -9.28 -6.75 -20.66
CA CYS A 251 -10.05 -6.98 -21.86
C CYS A 251 -9.12 -7.26 -23.05
N SER A 252 -9.09 -8.49 -23.55
CA SER A 252 -8.20 -8.90 -24.65
C SER A 252 -8.54 -8.25 -26.00
N ILE A 253 -9.71 -7.64 -26.11
CA ILE A 253 -10.13 -6.90 -27.32
C ILE A 253 -9.61 -5.45 -27.27
N CYS A 254 -9.70 -4.79 -26.12
CA CYS A 254 -9.30 -3.39 -25.95
C CYS A 254 -7.79 -3.20 -25.66
N GLN A 255 -7.13 -4.22 -25.14
CA GLN A 255 -5.73 -4.16 -24.71
C GLN A 255 -4.86 -5.03 -25.64
N LYS A 256 -3.88 -4.40 -26.30
CA LYS A 256 -3.02 -5.01 -27.34
C LYS A 256 -1.54 -4.89 -26.97
#